data_e320fa26ed22eb69134b3ac1a76a695e
#
_entry.id   e320fa26ed22eb69134b3ac1a76a695e
#
_cell.length_a   1.000
_cell.length_b   1.000
_cell.length_c   1.000
_cell.angle_alpha   90.00
_cell.angle_beta   90.00
_cell.angle_gamma   90.00
#
_symmetry.space_group_name_H-M   'P 1'
#
loop_
_entity.id
_entity.type
_entity.pdbx_description
1 polymer ?
#
loop_
_entity_poly.entity_id
_entity_poly.type
_entity_poly.pdbx_seq_one_letter_code
_entity_poly.pdbx_strand_id
1 'polypeptide(L)'
;MDNHSKVFETPKGLPPIPDHVHDIHLIPGSVPPNIMPYRYLYAQKSEIERMVAKMLEVGIIHPSQSYFSAPVALVHKKDGSWHMCPDYMGLNKLTIKDKFPIHIIDELWMNYMEQFTSPSWIFVQDIIKFE
;
A
#
# COMPACT_ATOMS: atom_id res chain seq x y z
N MET A 1 -23.56 -9.28 -18.29
CA MET A 1 -22.60 -9.17 -17.17
C MET A 1 -21.14 -9.24 -17.62
N ASP A 2 -20.86 -9.18 -18.90
CA ASP A 2 -19.50 -9.44 -19.45
C ASP A 2 -18.61 -8.22 -19.65
N ASN A 3 -19.08 -7.02 -19.31
CA ASN A 3 -18.36 -5.79 -19.64
C ASN A 3 -17.21 -5.44 -18.67
N HIS A 4 -17.02 -6.21 -17.59
CA HIS A 4 -16.01 -5.95 -16.58
C HIS A 4 -15.11 -7.15 -16.26
N SER A 5 -15.11 -8.18 -17.09
CA SER A 5 -14.28 -9.39 -16.91
C SER A 5 -12.78 -9.05 -16.78
N LYS A 6 -12.32 -8.05 -17.53
CA LYS A 6 -10.92 -7.58 -17.49
C LYS A 6 -10.46 -7.07 -16.11
N VAL A 7 -11.38 -6.61 -15.26
CA VAL A 7 -11.05 -6.13 -13.91
C VAL A 7 -10.62 -7.26 -12.99
N PHE A 8 -11.08 -8.48 -13.27
CA PHE A 8 -10.78 -9.69 -12.50
C PHE A 8 -9.61 -10.50 -13.06
N GLU A 9 -9.03 -10.07 -14.18
CA GLU A 9 -7.85 -10.72 -14.72
C GLU A 9 -6.61 -10.41 -13.88
N THR A 10 -5.70 -11.38 -13.79
CA THR A 10 -4.43 -11.16 -13.09
C THR A 10 -3.63 -10.08 -13.83
N PRO A 11 -3.25 -8.98 -13.16
CA PRO A 11 -2.51 -7.90 -13.80
C PRO A 11 -1.15 -8.40 -14.29
N LYS A 12 -0.74 -7.96 -15.49
CA LYS A 12 0.56 -8.23 -16.08
C LYS A 12 1.30 -6.92 -16.31
N GLY A 13 2.52 -6.83 -15.77
CA GLY A 13 3.35 -5.64 -15.89
C GLY A 13 2.89 -4.49 -14.99
N LEU A 14 3.47 -3.32 -15.22
CA LEU A 14 3.12 -2.10 -14.51
C LEU A 14 1.81 -1.51 -15.05
N PRO A 15 1.05 -0.79 -14.21
CA PRO A 15 -0.12 -0.06 -14.67
C PRO A 15 0.27 1.01 -15.69
N PRO A 16 -0.66 1.45 -16.55
CA PRO A 16 -0.40 2.56 -17.49
C PRO A 16 0.01 3.82 -16.70
N ILE A 17 0.86 4.62 -17.32
CA ILE A 17 1.33 5.88 -16.71
C ILE A 17 0.09 6.79 -16.54
N PRO A 18 -0.22 7.22 -15.31
CA PRO A 18 -1.34 8.11 -15.07
C PRO A 18 -1.04 9.53 -15.58
N ASP A 19 -2.08 10.28 -15.92
CA ASP A 19 -1.97 11.69 -16.36
C ASP A 19 -1.42 12.60 -15.23
N HIS A 20 -1.63 12.21 -13.99
CA HIS A 20 -1.12 12.93 -12.81
C HIS A 20 -0.19 12.02 -12.01
N VAL A 21 1.06 12.45 -11.87
CA VAL A 21 2.08 11.78 -11.08
C VAL A 21 2.25 12.51 -9.75
N HIS A 22 2.12 11.79 -8.64
CA HIS A 22 2.45 12.33 -7.32
C HIS A 22 3.95 12.22 -7.08
N ASP A 23 4.58 13.33 -6.69
CA ASP A 23 5.97 13.36 -6.29
C ASP A 23 6.08 13.46 -4.76
N ILE A 24 6.95 12.63 -4.18
CA ILE A 24 7.19 12.61 -2.74
C ILE A 24 8.55 13.24 -2.48
N HIS A 25 8.55 14.48 -2.03
CA HIS A 25 9.78 15.23 -1.81
C HIS A 25 10.51 14.74 -0.56
N LEU A 26 11.83 14.59 -0.68
CA LEU A 26 12.71 14.30 0.44
C LEU A 26 13.21 15.59 1.09
N ILE A 27 13.54 15.51 2.37
CA ILE A 27 14.18 16.62 3.11
C ILE A 27 15.53 16.92 2.45
N PRO A 28 15.84 18.16 2.09
CA PRO A 28 17.12 18.52 1.45
C PRO A 28 18.30 18.05 2.28
N GLY A 29 19.29 17.45 1.63
CA GLY A 29 20.48 16.90 2.29
C GLY A 29 20.28 15.57 3.02
N SER A 30 19.10 14.94 2.88
CA SER A 30 18.88 13.61 3.45
C SER A 30 19.77 12.56 2.79
N VAL A 31 20.29 11.65 3.60
CA VAL A 31 21.11 10.52 3.14
C VAL A 31 20.21 9.30 3.00
N PRO A 32 20.35 8.51 1.91
CA PRO A 32 19.58 7.28 1.75
C PRO A 32 19.69 6.37 2.97
N PRO A 33 18.54 5.88 3.51
CA PRO A 33 18.58 4.96 4.63
C PRO A 33 19.14 3.61 4.15
N ASN A 34 20.23 3.18 4.78
CA ASN A 34 20.80 1.85 4.59
C ASN A 34 20.43 0.98 5.80
N ILE A 35 19.23 0.41 5.75
CA ILE A 35 18.71 -0.41 6.84
C ILE A 35 19.01 -1.87 6.54
N MET A 36 19.64 -2.55 7.50
CA MET A 36 19.95 -3.98 7.36
C MET A 36 18.67 -4.82 7.28
N PRO A 37 18.66 -5.87 6.44
CA PRO A 37 17.54 -6.81 6.39
C PRO A 37 17.27 -7.47 7.75
N TYR A 38 16.02 -7.82 7.98
CA TYR A 38 15.65 -8.62 9.15
C TYR A 38 16.29 -9.99 9.07
N ARG A 39 16.50 -10.61 10.24
CA ARG A 39 16.94 -12.00 10.30
C ARG A 39 15.72 -12.90 10.07
N TYR A 40 15.73 -13.60 8.93
CA TYR A 40 14.66 -14.53 8.58
C TYR A 40 15.04 -15.96 8.93
N LEU A 41 14.05 -16.76 9.30
CA LEU A 41 14.17 -18.21 9.28
C LEU A 41 14.35 -18.69 7.83
N TYR A 42 14.99 -19.82 7.62
CA TYR A 42 15.24 -20.36 6.28
C TYR A 42 13.96 -20.46 5.43
N ALA A 43 12.86 -20.96 6.01
CA ALA A 43 11.58 -21.06 5.34
C ALA A 43 11.02 -19.70 4.88
N GLN A 44 11.17 -18.67 5.71
CA GLN A 44 10.74 -17.30 5.38
C GLN A 44 11.59 -16.71 4.25
N LYS A 45 12.90 -16.95 4.29
CA LYS A 45 13.81 -16.49 3.23
C LYS A 45 13.45 -17.12 1.89
N SER A 46 13.26 -18.45 1.85
CA SER A 46 12.85 -19.15 0.63
C SER A 46 11.52 -18.64 0.08
N GLU A 47 10.58 -18.29 0.95
CA GLU A 47 9.30 -17.73 0.52
C GLU A 47 9.44 -16.32 -0.05
N ILE A 48 10.28 -15.46 0.55
CA ILE A 48 10.60 -14.12 -0.01
C ILE A 48 11.21 -14.29 -1.41
N GLU A 49 12.19 -15.16 -1.56
CA GLU A 49 12.86 -15.42 -2.84
C GLU A 49 11.86 -15.90 -3.90
N ARG A 50 10.94 -16.79 -3.53
CA ARG A 50 9.88 -17.28 -4.42
C ARG A 50 8.93 -16.14 -4.85
N MET A 51 8.53 -15.29 -3.91
CA MET A 51 7.64 -14.15 -4.20
C MET A 51 8.32 -13.12 -5.10
N VAL A 52 9.59 -12.81 -4.84
CA VAL A 52 10.39 -11.88 -5.66
C VAL A 52 10.56 -12.44 -7.08
N ALA A 53 10.90 -13.72 -7.23
CA ALA A 53 11.03 -14.35 -8.54
C ALA A 53 9.72 -14.26 -9.34
N LYS A 54 8.58 -14.52 -8.71
CA LYS A 54 7.27 -14.40 -9.34
C LYS A 54 6.96 -12.96 -9.78
N MET A 55 7.28 -11.95 -8.95
CA MET A 55 7.04 -10.55 -9.29
C MET A 55 7.95 -10.07 -10.43
N LEU A 56 9.19 -10.58 -10.51
CA LEU A 56 10.10 -10.33 -11.63
C LEU A 56 9.57 -10.96 -12.93
N GLU A 57 9.09 -12.21 -12.87
CA GLU A 57 8.52 -12.92 -14.02
C GLU A 57 7.29 -12.20 -14.59
N VAL A 58 6.41 -11.71 -13.71
CA VAL A 58 5.21 -10.97 -14.13
C VAL A 58 5.52 -9.53 -14.55
N GLY A 59 6.73 -9.03 -14.28
CA GLY A 59 7.17 -7.68 -14.66
C GLY A 59 6.64 -6.56 -13.76
N ILE A 60 6.20 -6.90 -12.54
CA ILE A 60 5.74 -5.91 -11.53
C ILE A 60 6.93 -5.19 -10.90
N ILE A 61 8.06 -5.88 -10.76
CA ILE A 61 9.31 -5.31 -10.23
C ILE A 61 10.44 -5.56 -11.24
N HIS A 62 11.50 -4.74 -11.09
CA HIS A 62 12.74 -4.89 -11.87
C HIS A 62 13.95 -4.71 -10.95
N PRO A 63 15.12 -5.22 -11.31
CA PRO A 63 16.35 -4.99 -10.56
C PRO A 63 16.64 -3.48 -10.47
N SER A 64 17.01 -3.01 -9.29
CA SER A 64 17.30 -1.61 -9.03
C SER A 64 18.75 -1.43 -8.57
N GLN A 65 19.38 -0.32 -8.99
CA GLN A 65 20.68 0.13 -8.51
C GLN A 65 20.55 1.27 -7.50
N SER A 66 19.34 1.45 -6.93
CA SER A 66 19.07 2.50 -5.95
C SER A 66 19.86 2.29 -4.66
N TYR A 67 20.38 3.39 -4.10
CA TYR A 67 21.01 3.38 -2.78
C TYR A 67 20.00 3.28 -1.63
N PHE A 68 18.72 3.43 -1.92
CA PHE A 68 17.65 3.28 -0.93
C PHE A 68 17.35 1.80 -0.74
N SER A 69 17.49 1.31 0.48
CA SER A 69 17.14 -0.06 0.85
C SER A 69 16.17 -0.07 2.03
N ALA A 70 15.16 -0.91 1.94
CA ALA A 70 14.19 -1.13 3.00
C ALA A 70 14.13 -2.62 3.34
N PRO A 71 14.11 -3.00 4.62
CA PRO A 71 13.91 -4.38 5.01
C PRO A 71 12.48 -4.82 4.68
N VAL A 72 12.31 -6.11 4.50
CA VAL A 72 11.01 -6.71 4.20
C VAL A 72 10.53 -7.51 5.39
N ALA A 73 9.30 -7.33 5.83
CA ALA A 73 8.64 -8.19 6.79
C ALA A 73 7.70 -9.16 6.07
N LEU A 74 7.65 -10.42 6.53
CA LEU A 74 6.66 -11.40 6.11
C LEU A 74 5.57 -11.49 7.15
N VAL A 75 4.32 -11.29 6.71
CA VAL A 75 3.13 -11.40 7.54
C VAL A 75 2.30 -12.58 7.08
N HIS A 76 1.91 -13.42 8.03
CA HIS A 76 1.05 -14.56 7.76
C HIS A 76 -0.42 -14.10 7.69
N LYS A 77 -1.09 -14.40 6.60
CA LYS A 77 -2.52 -14.11 6.44
C LYS A 77 -3.38 -15.19 7.10
N LYS A 78 -4.65 -14.88 7.35
CA LYS A 78 -5.62 -15.84 7.92
C LYS A 78 -5.88 -17.06 7.03
N ASP A 79 -5.70 -16.91 5.72
CA ASP A 79 -5.84 -17.97 4.72
C ASP A 79 -4.61 -18.90 4.60
N GLY A 80 -3.60 -18.70 5.44
CA GLY A 80 -2.35 -19.47 5.41
C GLY A 80 -1.31 -18.98 4.42
N SER A 81 -1.63 -17.99 3.59
CA SER A 81 -0.66 -17.38 2.66
C SER A 81 0.24 -16.36 3.34
N TRP A 82 1.35 -16.02 2.70
CA TRP A 82 2.27 -14.98 3.16
C TRP A 82 2.05 -13.67 2.41
N HIS A 83 2.21 -12.58 3.13
CA HIS A 83 2.23 -11.24 2.59
C HIS A 83 3.58 -10.57 2.83
N MET A 84 4.18 -10.03 1.78
CA MET A 84 5.45 -9.33 1.83
C MET A 84 5.19 -7.84 2.06
N CYS A 85 5.73 -7.30 3.16
CA CYS A 85 5.56 -5.91 3.58
C CYS A 85 6.92 -5.22 3.64
N PRO A 86 7.30 -4.40 2.66
CA PRO A 86 8.48 -3.55 2.77
C PRO A 86 8.30 -2.53 3.91
N ASP A 87 9.33 -2.35 4.72
CA ASP A 87 9.32 -1.38 5.82
C ASP A 87 9.85 -0.03 5.34
N TYR A 88 8.95 0.88 5.08
CA TYR A 88 9.28 2.24 4.66
C TYR A 88 9.45 3.25 5.80
N MET A 89 9.47 2.83 7.07
CA MET A 89 9.59 3.77 8.20
C MET A 89 10.85 4.63 8.12
N GLY A 90 11.97 4.05 7.67
CA GLY A 90 13.22 4.78 7.45
C GLY A 90 13.09 5.85 6.36
N LEU A 91 12.47 5.50 5.25
CA LEU A 91 12.21 6.42 4.13
C LEU A 91 11.21 7.51 4.54
N ASN A 92 10.12 7.14 5.21
CA ASN A 92 9.09 8.08 5.65
C ASN A 92 9.59 9.16 6.62
N LYS A 93 10.67 8.89 7.37
CA LYS A 93 11.34 9.89 8.22
C LYS A 93 12.06 10.96 7.40
N LEU A 94 12.46 10.64 6.18
CA LEU A 94 13.18 11.54 5.28
C LEU A 94 12.27 12.28 4.32
N THR A 95 10.98 11.96 4.27
CA THR A 95 10.01 12.65 3.42
C THR A 95 9.48 13.91 4.09
N ILE A 96 9.23 14.93 3.29
CA ILE A 96 8.51 16.11 3.72
C ILE A 96 7.04 15.71 3.89
N LYS A 97 6.54 15.81 5.13
CA LYS A 97 5.15 15.45 5.42
C LYS A 97 4.21 16.49 4.83
N ASP A 98 3.34 16.03 3.97
CA ASP A 98 2.24 16.86 3.49
C ASP A 98 1.24 17.11 4.64
N LYS A 99 0.77 18.34 4.76
CA LYS A 99 -0.18 18.79 5.79
C LYS A 99 -1.51 19.17 5.17
N PHE A 100 -1.96 18.43 4.17
CA PHE A 100 -3.28 18.65 3.62
C PHE A 100 -4.33 18.45 4.73
N PRO A 101 -5.26 19.41 4.91
CA PRO A 101 -6.37 19.22 5.83
C PRO A 101 -7.23 18.07 5.29
N ILE A 102 -7.20 16.96 5.98
CA ILE A 102 -8.12 15.85 5.71
C ILE A 102 -9.44 16.26 6.35
N HIS A 103 -10.51 16.32 5.56
CA HIS A 103 -11.85 16.55 6.09
C HIS A 103 -12.17 15.46 7.11
N ILE A 104 -12.72 15.88 8.25
CA ILE A 104 -13.17 14.96 9.29
C ILE A 104 -14.23 14.06 8.67
N ILE A 105 -14.11 12.77 8.87
CA ILE A 105 -15.03 11.77 8.29
C ILE A 105 -16.49 12.12 8.63
N ASP A 106 -16.73 12.62 9.84
CA ASP A 106 -18.05 13.03 10.30
C ASP A 106 -18.63 14.18 9.46
N GLU A 107 -17.82 15.17 9.05
CA GLU A 107 -18.24 16.24 8.17
C GLU A 107 -18.58 15.75 6.76
N LEU A 108 -17.77 14.81 6.23
CA LEU A 108 -18.05 14.18 4.96
C LEU A 108 -19.35 13.37 5.00
N TRP A 109 -19.60 12.66 6.09
CA TRP A 109 -20.83 11.92 6.32
C TRP A 109 -22.04 12.83 6.45
N MET A 110 -21.93 13.95 7.18
CA MET A 110 -23.01 14.94 7.29
C MET A 110 -23.36 15.53 5.92
N ASN A 111 -22.37 15.95 5.14
CA ASN A 111 -22.57 16.47 3.79
C ASN A 111 -23.18 15.44 2.85
N TYR A 112 -22.78 14.16 2.99
CA TYR A 112 -23.34 13.06 2.21
C TYR A 112 -24.79 12.78 2.58
N MET A 113 -25.12 12.82 3.88
CA MET A 113 -26.49 12.58 4.38
C MET A 113 -27.45 13.71 4.02
N GLU A 114 -27.00 14.96 3.93
CA GLU A 114 -27.81 16.09 3.47
C GLU A 114 -28.24 15.95 1.99
N GLN A 115 -27.43 15.27 1.16
CA GLN A 115 -27.75 15.01 -0.24
C GLN A 115 -28.77 13.87 -0.42
N PHE A 116 -28.90 12.99 0.53
CA PHE A 116 -29.81 11.83 0.49
C PHE A 116 -30.88 11.97 1.56
N THR A 117 -31.97 12.65 1.24
CA THR A 117 -33.18 12.79 2.08
C THR A 117 -33.96 11.45 2.23
N SER A 118 -33.28 10.35 2.42
CA SER A 118 -33.92 9.06 2.70
C SER A 118 -33.61 8.61 4.14
N PRO A 119 -34.65 8.30 4.95
CA PRO A 119 -34.49 8.02 6.39
C PRO A 119 -34.02 6.60 6.64
N SER A 120 -32.81 6.23 6.21
CA SER A 120 -32.19 4.95 6.59
C SER A 120 -31.11 5.17 7.65
N TRP A 121 -31.53 5.68 8.81
CA TRP A 121 -30.68 5.89 9.99
C TRP A 121 -30.12 4.61 10.65
N ILE A 122 -30.48 3.44 10.13
CA ILE A 122 -30.21 2.16 10.78
C ILE A 122 -28.80 1.63 10.53
N PHE A 123 -28.09 2.11 9.49
CA PHE A 123 -26.77 1.58 9.11
C PHE A 123 -25.55 2.27 9.73
N VAL A 124 -25.71 3.41 10.39
CA VAL A 124 -24.57 4.20 10.89
C VAL A 124 -24.09 3.73 12.27
N GLN A 125 -24.95 3.08 13.06
CA GLN A 125 -24.56 2.61 14.40
C GLN A 125 -23.69 1.35 14.43
N ASP A 126 -23.69 0.55 13.36
CA ASP A 126 -22.91 -0.70 13.32
C ASP A 126 -21.48 -0.53 12.80
N ILE A 127 -21.16 0.62 12.20
CA ILE A 127 -19.82 0.89 11.64
C ILE A 127 -18.85 1.50 12.67
N ILE A 128 -19.35 2.09 13.76
CA ILE A 128 -18.53 2.82 14.76
C ILE A 128 -18.14 1.95 15.97
N LYS A 129 -18.38 0.65 15.96
CA LYS A 129 -17.83 -0.25 17.00
C LYS A 129 -16.49 -0.83 16.53
N PHE A 130 -15.44 -0.03 16.59
CA PHE A 130 -14.08 -0.54 16.72
C PHE A 130 -13.62 -0.26 18.17
N GLU A 131 -13.71 -1.29 19.00
CA GLU A 131 -12.85 -1.42 20.18
C GLU A 131 -11.47 -1.87 19.73
#